data_b7cd6a8b1f73ee7fd94eb7e13219fe6f
#
_entry.id   b7cd6a8b1f73ee7fd94eb7e13219fe6f
#
_cell.length_a   1.000
_cell.length_b   1.000
_cell.length_c   1.000
_cell.angle_alpha   90.00
_cell.angle_beta   90.00
_cell.angle_gamma   90.00
#
_symmetry.space_group_name_H-M   'P 1'
#
loop_
_entity.id
_entity.type
_entity.pdbx_description
1 polymer ?
#
loop_
_entity_poly.entity_id
_entity_poly.type
_entity_poly.pdbx_seq_one_letter_code
_entity_poly.pdbx_strand_id
1 'polypeptide(L)'
;MEYYKQWHNSKKIESINYTFLGESTAGMRTSFYVPELKVLLDAGHQCYNKVQDIFITHTHADHIASLPLMVLENVSDKIKTRIYCPNESKTFLINMIESFLACNYNNSFLPKKYYEIIGLTAGYSFELKLNNKDIIIEVFASVHTVPTLSYGFSEKKKKLKDEYIGKSSGELVSLKKEGIEITKNVIQKKFIFCGDTTINIFDNNNIYSYPNIIIECTYFDDDDIVQAN
;
A
#
# COMPACT_ATOMS: atom_id res chain seq x y z
N MET A 1 17.26 22.72 2.25
CA MET A 1 17.84 21.42 2.64
C MET A 1 17.29 20.84 3.95
N GLU A 2 16.34 21.50 4.61
CA GLU A 2 15.67 21.00 5.84
C GLU A 2 14.40 20.16 5.57
N TYR A 3 13.82 20.23 4.38
CA TYR A 3 12.61 19.45 4.01
C TYR A 3 12.83 17.93 3.98
N TYR A 4 14.07 17.47 3.78
CA TYR A 4 14.42 16.04 3.82
C TYR A 4 14.42 15.44 5.23
N LYS A 5 14.35 16.25 6.28
CA LYS A 5 14.32 15.76 7.67
C LYS A 5 12.93 15.28 8.13
N GLN A 6 11.86 15.61 7.43
CA GLN A 6 10.49 15.24 7.82
C GLN A 6 10.16 13.73 7.63
N TRP A 7 10.90 13.03 6.78
CA TRP A 7 10.78 11.57 6.61
C TRP A 7 11.71 10.78 7.55
N HIS A 8 12.20 11.40 8.63
CA HIS A 8 13.09 10.75 9.59
C HIS A 8 12.39 9.80 10.57
N ASN A 9 11.08 9.73 10.55
CA ASN A 9 10.35 8.67 11.23
C ASN A 9 10.37 7.40 10.37
N SER A 10 11.52 6.74 10.32
CA SER A 10 11.63 5.44 9.70
C SER A 10 11.51 4.36 10.75
N LYS A 11 10.58 3.43 10.55
CA LYS A 11 10.47 2.23 11.38
C LYS A 11 10.68 0.99 10.53
N LYS A 12 11.78 0.30 10.77
CA LYS A 12 12.01 -1.01 10.20
C LYS A 12 11.40 -2.08 11.10
N ILE A 13 10.58 -2.95 10.53
CA ILE A 13 10.03 -4.12 11.20
C ILE A 13 10.90 -5.31 10.81
N GLU A 14 11.84 -5.67 11.70
CA GLU A 14 12.87 -6.69 11.42
C GLU A 14 12.27 -8.07 11.09
N SER A 15 11.20 -8.47 11.78
CA SER A 15 10.55 -9.78 11.59
C SER A 15 10.05 -10.02 10.17
N ILE A 16 9.71 -8.97 9.43
CA ILE A 16 9.25 -9.05 8.04
C ILE A 16 10.20 -8.43 7.03
N ASN A 17 11.23 -7.73 7.51
CA ASN A 17 12.24 -7.03 6.73
C ASN A 17 11.63 -5.97 5.79
N TYR A 18 10.73 -5.16 6.31
CA TYR A 18 10.13 -3.99 5.65
C TYR A 18 10.33 -2.74 6.49
N THR A 19 10.56 -1.64 5.80
CA THR A 19 10.72 -0.30 6.38
C THR A 19 9.51 0.55 6.03
N PHE A 20 9.00 1.31 6.98
CA PHE A 20 7.92 2.28 6.80
C PHE A 20 8.51 3.67 7.03
N LEU A 21 8.54 4.48 5.97
CA LEU A 21 9.02 5.87 6.01
C LEU A 21 7.81 6.77 5.91
N GLY A 22 7.51 7.51 6.94
CA GLY A 22 6.36 8.40 6.96
C GLY A 22 5.83 8.64 8.36
N GLU A 23 4.64 9.15 8.41
CA GLU A 23 3.95 9.50 9.64
C GLU A 23 2.44 9.41 9.48
N SER A 24 1.75 9.28 10.60
CA SER A 24 0.33 9.49 10.75
C SER A 24 0.12 10.44 11.90
N THR A 25 -0.62 11.52 11.66
CA THR A 25 -1.07 12.48 12.67
C THR A 25 -2.53 12.75 12.39
N ALA A 26 -3.40 12.24 13.24
CA ALA A 26 -4.86 12.28 13.09
C ALA A 26 -5.39 13.64 12.64
N GLY A 27 -6.23 13.65 11.62
CA GLY A 27 -6.84 14.86 11.04
C GLY A 27 -5.86 15.81 10.34
N MET A 28 -4.57 15.52 10.32
CA MET A 28 -3.56 16.37 9.68
C MET A 28 -2.94 15.73 8.45
N ARG A 29 -2.36 14.52 8.59
CA ARG A 29 -1.68 13.83 7.49
C ARG A 29 -1.33 12.40 7.82
N THR A 30 -1.56 11.51 6.87
CA THR A 30 -1.16 10.10 6.93
C THR A 30 -0.55 9.68 5.60
N SER A 31 0.67 9.19 5.63
CA SER A 31 1.35 8.67 4.44
C SER A 31 2.58 7.85 4.83
N PHE A 32 2.71 6.64 4.29
CA PHE A 32 3.86 5.77 4.53
C PHE A 32 4.42 5.22 3.22
N TYR A 33 5.68 5.51 2.94
CA TYR A 33 6.42 4.90 1.84
C TYR A 33 7.10 3.62 2.31
N VAL A 34 6.98 2.54 1.52
CA VAL A 34 7.63 1.25 1.78
C VAL A 34 8.71 1.01 0.71
N PRO A 35 9.99 1.31 1.00
CA PRO A 35 11.08 1.27 0.02
C PRO A 35 11.28 -0.08 -0.64
N GLU A 36 11.10 -1.18 0.10
CA GLU A 36 11.30 -2.54 -0.38
C GLU A 36 10.27 -2.95 -1.43
N LEU A 37 9.14 -2.27 -1.48
CA LEU A 37 8.06 -2.46 -2.47
C LEU A 37 7.95 -1.30 -3.45
N LYS A 38 8.49 -0.13 -3.12
CA LYS A 38 8.29 1.15 -3.82
C LYS A 38 6.82 1.54 -3.92
N VAL A 39 6.06 1.30 -2.86
CA VAL A 39 4.65 1.66 -2.75
C VAL A 39 4.45 2.77 -1.74
N LEU A 40 3.36 3.50 -1.90
CA LEU A 40 2.87 4.44 -0.92
C LEU A 40 1.55 3.93 -0.35
N LEU A 41 1.40 4.05 0.95
CA LEU A 41 0.21 3.75 1.73
C LEU A 41 -0.35 5.08 2.23
N ASP A 42 -1.49 5.47 1.70
CA ASP A 42 -2.10 6.79 1.76
C ASP A 42 -1.20 7.93 1.23
N ALA A 43 -1.78 9.07 0.94
CA ALA A 43 -1.13 10.19 0.27
C ALA A 43 -1.54 11.55 0.89
N GLY A 44 -1.71 11.59 2.20
CA GLY A 44 -2.01 12.83 2.94
C GLY A 44 -0.81 13.77 3.03
N HIS A 45 0.39 13.23 2.88
CA HIS A 45 1.64 13.98 2.85
C HIS A 45 2.45 13.66 1.57
N GLN A 46 3.15 14.66 1.05
CA GLN A 46 3.95 14.51 -0.16
C GLN A 46 5.14 13.54 0.07
N CYS A 47 5.22 12.52 -0.79
CA CYS A 47 6.35 11.62 -0.86
C CYS A 47 7.29 12.07 -1.97
N TYR A 48 8.54 12.37 -1.65
CA TYR A 48 9.57 12.77 -2.63
C TYR A 48 10.19 11.60 -3.39
N ASN A 49 9.81 10.37 -3.06
CA ASN A 49 10.21 9.20 -3.81
C ASN A 49 9.27 8.98 -5.00
N LYS A 50 9.84 8.53 -6.12
CA LYS A 50 9.04 8.16 -7.30
C LYS A 50 8.27 6.89 -7.00
N VAL A 51 6.95 7.01 -6.89
CA VAL A 51 6.03 5.93 -6.55
C VAL A 51 5.10 5.66 -7.71
N GLN A 52 5.03 4.40 -8.14
CA GLN A 52 4.08 3.98 -9.18
C GLN A 52 2.76 3.44 -8.62
N ASP A 53 2.81 2.84 -7.45
CA ASP A 53 1.67 2.17 -6.83
C ASP A 53 1.32 2.85 -5.51
N ILE A 54 0.10 3.39 -5.42
CA ILE A 54 -0.43 4.11 -4.27
C ILE A 54 -1.70 3.41 -3.80
N PHE A 55 -1.74 3.02 -2.55
CA PHE A 55 -2.90 2.39 -1.92
C PHE A 55 -3.57 3.38 -1.00
N ILE A 56 -4.78 3.80 -1.34
CA ILE A 56 -5.61 4.74 -0.57
C ILE A 56 -6.60 3.95 0.24
N THR A 57 -6.53 4.08 1.57
CA THR A 57 -7.47 3.43 2.48
C THR A 57 -8.85 4.06 2.38
N HIS A 58 -8.94 5.37 2.42
CA HIS A 58 -10.17 6.15 2.33
C HIS A 58 -9.89 7.59 1.87
N THR A 59 -10.93 8.41 1.74
CA THR A 59 -10.83 9.73 1.08
C THR A 59 -10.94 10.93 2.02
N HIS A 60 -10.61 10.80 3.31
CA HIS A 60 -10.41 11.99 4.13
C HIS A 60 -9.18 12.79 3.67
N ALA A 61 -9.22 14.10 3.89
CA ALA A 61 -8.19 15.01 3.36
C ALA A 61 -6.79 14.66 3.84
N ASP A 62 -6.64 14.26 5.07
CA ASP A 62 -5.37 13.85 5.68
C ASP A 62 -4.79 12.54 5.12
N HIS A 63 -5.57 11.81 4.31
CA HIS A 63 -5.11 10.60 3.59
C HIS A 63 -4.90 10.81 2.09
N ILE A 64 -5.42 11.92 1.49
CA ILE A 64 -5.36 12.13 0.03
C ILE A 64 -4.87 13.51 -0.40
N ALA A 65 -4.65 14.46 0.51
CA ALA A 65 -4.38 15.86 0.17
C ALA A 65 -3.21 16.05 -0.81
N SER A 66 -2.18 15.22 -0.75
CA SER A 66 -1.00 15.31 -1.63
C SER A 66 -1.09 14.45 -2.89
N LEU A 67 -2.13 13.62 -3.04
CA LEU A 67 -2.28 12.68 -4.16
C LEU A 67 -2.23 13.37 -5.55
N PRO A 68 -2.95 14.49 -5.79
CA PRO A 68 -2.92 15.15 -7.09
C PRO A 68 -1.53 15.70 -7.46
N LEU A 69 -0.78 16.20 -6.47
CA LEU A 69 0.58 16.69 -6.68
C LEU A 69 1.52 15.55 -7.07
N MET A 70 1.41 14.40 -6.42
CA MET A 70 2.23 13.23 -6.74
C MET A 70 1.93 12.70 -8.15
N VAL A 71 0.67 12.70 -8.57
CA VAL A 71 0.29 12.37 -9.94
C VAL A 71 0.91 13.37 -10.94
N LEU A 72 0.86 14.66 -10.64
CA LEU A 72 1.46 15.71 -11.47
C LEU A 72 2.98 15.51 -11.63
N GLU A 73 3.70 15.20 -10.56
CA GLU A 73 5.14 14.93 -10.59
C GLU A 73 5.46 13.71 -11.45
N ASN A 74 4.73 12.61 -11.26
CA ASN A 74 4.89 11.40 -12.05
C ASN A 74 4.58 11.63 -13.55
N VAL A 75 3.58 12.44 -13.86
CA VAL A 75 3.26 12.84 -15.25
C VAL A 75 4.46 13.55 -15.89
N SER A 76 5.07 14.48 -15.16
CA SER A 76 6.25 15.23 -15.64
C SER A 76 7.42 14.28 -15.94
N ASP A 77 7.57 13.22 -15.17
CA ASP A 77 8.57 12.19 -15.35
C ASP A 77 8.16 11.06 -16.30
N LYS A 78 6.96 11.13 -16.88
CA LYS A 78 6.34 10.09 -17.75
C LYS A 78 6.20 8.73 -17.06
N ILE A 79 5.98 8.73 -15.75
CA ILE A 79 5.74 7.53 -14.93
C ILE A 79 4.23 7.31 -14.82
N LYS A 80 3.78 6.11 -15.14
CA LYS A 80 2.37 5.74 -14.94
C LYS A 80 2.11 5.44 -13.47
N THR A 81 1.19 6.18 -12.86
CA THR A 81 0.75 5.98 -11.48
C THR A 81 -0.49 5.09 -11.43
N ARG A 82 -0.49 4.05 -10.60
CA ARG A 82 -1.66 3.22 -10.29
C ARG A 82 -2.14 3.56 -8.88
N ILE A 83 -3.40 3.92 -8.77
CA ILE A 83 -4.02 4.33 -7.50
C ILE A 83 -5.12 3.33 -7.18
N TYR A 84 -4.94 2.58 -6.13
CA TYR A 84 -5.89 1.61 -5.60
C TYR A 84 -6.70 2.27 -4.50
N CYS A 85 -8.03 2.16 -4.54
CA CYS A 85 -8.92 2.85 -3.60
C CYS A 85 -10.25 2.10 -3.45
N PRO A 86 -11.08 2.42 -2.46
CA PRO A 86 -12.46 1.95 -2.41
C PRO A 86 -13.19 2.29 -3.71
N ASN A 87 -13.93 1.33 -4.26
CA ASN A 87 -14.61 1.50 -5.54
C ASN A 87 -15.59 2.68 -5.53
N GLU A 88 -16.27 2.90 -4.41
CA GLU A 88 -17.22 4.00 -4.19
C GLU A 88 -16.54 5.37 -4.25
N SER A 89 -15.25 5.43 -3.89
CA SER A 89 -14.45 6.68 -3.88
C SER A 89 -13.82 7.00 -5.23
N LYS A 90 -13.80 6.05 -6.17
CA LYS A 90 -13.09 6.17 -7.45
C LYS A 90 -13.44 7.43 -8.22
N THR A 91 -14.73 7.73 -8.38
CA THR A 91 -15.18 8.90 -9.15
C THR A 91 -14.74 10.22 -8.51
N PHE A 92 -14.78 10.30 -7.18
CA PHE A 92 -14.34 11.50 -6.46
C PHE A 92 -12.84 11.74 -6.65
N LEU A 93 -12.02 10.70 -6.57
CA LEU A 93 -10.58 10.80 -6.81
C LEU A 93 -10.25 11.19 -8.25
N ILE A 94 -10.97 10.66 -9.24
CA ILE A 94 -10.83 11.07 -10.65
C ILE A 94 -11.08 12.58 -10.76
N ASN A 95 -12.22 13.06 -10.26
CA ASN A 95 -12.60 14.47 -10.36
C ASN A 95 -11.58 15.38 -9.66
N MET A 96 -11.11 14.99 -8.48
CA MET A 96 -10.11 15.74 -7.73
C MET A 96 -8.79 15.87 -8.51
N ILE A 97 -8.27 14.76 -9.03
CA ILE A 97 -7.01 14.74 -9.78
C ILE A 97 -7.18 15.52 -11.10
N GLU A 98 -8.27 15.31 -11.84
CA GLU A 98 -8.52 16.01 -13.10
C GLU A 98 -8.64 17.52 -12.90
N SER A 99 -9.36 17.95 -11.86
CA SER A 99 -9.48 19.38 -11.53
C SER A 99 -8.13 20.00 -11.18
N PHE A 100 -7.33 19.32 -10.39
CA PHE A 100 -5.98 19.77 -10.03
C PHE A 100 -5.05 19.84 -11.26
N LEU A 101 -5.05 18.82 -12.10
CA LEU A 101 -4.27 18.80 -13.35
C LEU A 101 -4.74 19.89 -14.32
N ALA A 102 -6.05 20.13 -14.43
CA ALA A 102 -6.60 21.18 -15.27
C ALA A 102 -6.10 22.58 -14.87
N CYS A 103 -5.97 22.86 -13.58
CA CYS A 103 -5.37 24.09 -13.08
C CYS A 103 -3.92 24.26 -13.52
N ASN A 104 -3.15 23.17 -13.54
CA ASN A 104 -1.72 23.20 -13.91
C ASN A 104 -1.49 23.24 -15.44
N TYR A 105 -2.40 22.68 -16.23
CA TYR A 105 -2.27 22.59 -17.69
C TYR A 105 -3.20 23.53 -18.45
N ASN A 106 -3.84 24.49 -17.79
CA ASN A 106 -4.75 25.45 -18.37
C ASN A 106 -5.85 24.81 -19.24
N ASN A 107 -6.46 23.73 -18.76
CA ASN A 107 -7.48 22.93 -19.46
C ASN A 107 -7.09 22.38 -20.86
N SER A 108 -5.88 22.62 -21.33
CA SER A 108 -5.47 22.27 -22.69
C SER A 108 -5.14 20.80 -22.88
N PHE A 109 -4.82 20.11 -21.80
CA PHE A 109 -4.41 18.70 -21.87
C PHE A 109 -4.51 18.02 -20.51
N LEU A 110 -5.28 16.93 -20.44
CA LEU A 110 -5.31 16.06 -19.27
C LEU A 110 -4.51 14.78 -19.56
N PRO A 111 -3.40 14.54 -18.88
CA PRO A 111 -2.51 13.43 -19.19
C PRO A 111 -3.02 12.10 -18.63
N LYS A 112 -4.28 11.73 -18.93
CA LYS A 112 -4.98 10.53 -18.42
C LYS A 112 -4.21 9.23 -18.64
N LYS A 113 -3.33 9.16 -19.64
CA LYS A 113 -2.51 7.96 -19.90
C LYS A 113 -1.44 7.70 -18.82
N TYR A 114 -1.15 8.68 -17.97
CA TYR A 114 -0.10 8.58 -16.95
C TYR A 114 -0.61 8.24 -15.56
N TYR A 115 -1.91 8.09 -15.37
CA TYR A 115 -2.47 7.57 -14.14
C TYR A 115 -3.66 6.66 -14.41
N GLU A 116 -3.94 5.79 -13.45
CA GLU A 116 -5.05 4.86 -13.48
C GLU A 116 -5.59 4.70 -12.07
N ILE A 117 -6.90 4.88 -11.88
CA ILE A 117 -7.56 4.68 -10.60
C ILE A 117 -8.32 3.36 -10.65
N ILE A 118 -7.96 2.47 -9.75
CA ILE A 118 -8.44 1.10 -9.66
C ILE A 118 -9.32 0.99 -8.42
N GLY A 119 -10.64 0.98 -8.63
CA GLY A 119 -11.60 0.76 -7.56
C GLY A 119 -11.58 -0.70 -7.12
N LEU A 120 -11.49 -0.93 -5.81
CA LEU A 120 -11.45 -2.24 -5.19
C LEU A 120 -12.63 -2.40 -4.22
N THR A 121 -13.00 -3.65 -3.97
CA THR A 121 -14.00 -4.04 -2.97
C THR A 121 -13.41 -5.04 -1.99
N ALA A 122 -13.90 -5.05 -0.77
CA ALA A 122 -13.48 -6.03 0.22
C ALA A 122 -13.71 -7.47 -0.25
N GLY A 123 -12.82 -8.38 0.14
CA GLY A 123 -12.81 -9.79 -0.28
C GLY A 123 -12.07 -10.01 -1.61
N TYR A 124 -11.66 -8.96 -2.33
CA TYR A 124 -10.87 -9.11 -3.53
C TYR A 124 -9.40 -9.41 -3.20
N SER A 125 -8.76 -10.20 -4.06
CA SER A 125 -7.33 -10.50 -3.96
C SER A 125 -6.71 -10.53 -5.35
N PHE A 126 -5.51 -10.00 -5.50
CA PHE A 126 -4.80 -9.93 -6.77
C PHE A 126 -3.29 -9.94 -6.60
N GLU A 127 -2.58 -10.33 -7.65
CA GLU A 127 -1.12 -10.35 -7.67
C GLU A 127 -0.56 -9.10 -8.37
N LEU A 128 0.50 -8.54 -7.79
CA LEU A 128 1.27 -7.44 -8.34
C LEU A 128 2.76 -7.75 -8.31
N LYS A 129 3.47 -7.28 -9.30
CA LYS A 129 4.93 -7.24 -9.26
C LYS A 129 5.39 -5.87 -8.76
N LEU A 130 5.84 -5.82 -7.50
CA LEU A 130 6.29 -4.61 -6.83
C LEU A 130 7.80 -4.71 -6.58
N ASN A 131 8.57 -3.79 -7.15
CA ASN A 131 10.04 -3.76 -7.01
C ASN A 131 10.69 -5.15 -7.16
N ASN A 132 10.35 -5.88 -8.23
CA ASN A 132 10.80 -7.25 -8.56
C ASN A 132 10.36 -8.36 -7.59
N LYS A 133 9.46 -8.09 -6.66
CA LYS A 133 8.82 -9.09 -5.80
C LYS A 133 7.42 -9.40 -6.30
N ASP A 134 7.03 -10.67 -6.24
CA ASP A 134 5.66 -11.10 -6.52
C ASP A 134 4.86 -10.97 -5.22
N ILE A 135 3.94 -10.01 -5.20
CA ILE A 135 3.14 -9.64 -4.02
C ILE A 135 1.68 -9.96 -4.29
N ILE A 136 1.05 -10.61 -3.32
CA ILE A 136 -0.39 -10.80 -3.27
C ILE A 136 -0.97 -9.72 -2.36
N ILE A 137 -1.95 -8.98 -2.88
CA ILE A 137 -2.72 -8.01 -2.13
C ILE A 137 -4.07 -8.63 -1.80
N GLU A 138 -4.42 -8.64 -0.52
CA GLU A 138 -5.75 -9.02 -0.02
C GLU A 138 -6.45 -7.77 0.49
N VAL A 139 -7.71 -7.57 0.08
CA VAL A 139 -8.49 -6.37 0.41
C VAL A 139 -9.52 -6.70 1.48
N PHE A 140 -9.50 -5.97 2.58
CA PHE A 140 -10.39 -6.16 3.72
C PHE A 140 -11.33 -4.97 3.88
N ALA A 141 -12.54 -5.25 4.37
CA ALA A 141 -13.46 -4.20 4.80
C ALA A 141 -12.92 -3.53 6.07
N SER A 142 -13.05 -2.23 6.13
CA SER A 142 -12.80 -1.41 7.33
C SER A 142 -14.05 -0.58 7.64
N VAL A 143 -14.26 -0.28 8.91
CA VAL A 143 -15.42 0.51 9.36
C VAL A 143 -14.96 1.90 9.71
N HIS A 144 -15.43 2.86 8.94
CA HIS A 144 -15.15 4.28 9.14
C HIS A 144 -16.31 5.13 8.62
N THR A 145 -16.24 6.44 8.74
CA THR A 145 -17.31 7.38 8.33
C THR A 145 -17.49 7.50 6.82
N VAL A 146 -16.48 7.12 6.05
CA VAL A 146 -16.49 7.06 4.57
C VAL A 146 -16.09 5.65 4.10
N PRO A 147 -16.34 5.28 2.83
CA PRO A 147 -15.89 3.99 2.30
C PRO A 147 -14.40 3.77 2.53
N THR A 148 -14.05 2.70 3.26
CA THR A 148 -12.70 2.44 3.73
C THR A 148 -12.30 0.99 3.49
N LEU A 149 -11.06 0.76 3.08
CA LEU A 149 -10.45 -0.55 2.87
C LEU A 149 -9.11 -0.66 3.60
N SER A 150 -8.81 -1.87 4.03
CA SER A 150 -7.47 -2.26 4.49
C SER A 150 -6.80 -3.15 3.45
N TYR A 151 -5.48 -3.12 3.40
CA TYR A 151 -4.67 -3.84 2.42
C TYR A 151 -3.66 -4.75 3.09
N GLY A 152 -3.80 -6.06 2.88
CA GLY A 152 -2.86 -7.07 3.33
C GLY A 152 -1.82 -7.38 2.25
N PHE A 153 -0.54 -7.37 2.60
CA PHE A 153 0.59 -7.61 1.72
C PHE A 153 1.24 -8.95 2.04
N SER A 154 1.28 -9.84 1.06
CA SER A 154 1.90 -11.17 1.16
C SER A 154 2.93 -11.36 0.05
N GLU A 155 4.08 -11.92 0.37
CA GLU A 155 5.16 -12.18 -0.58
C GLU A 155 5.09 -13.63 -1.08
N LYS A 156 5.02 -13.80 -2.40
CA LYS A 156 5.06 -15.12 -3.03
C LYS A 156 6.52 -15.47 -3.32
N LYS A 157 7.02 -16.52 -2.69
CA LYS A 157 8.40 -16.97 -2.81
C LYS A 157 8.48 -18.41 -3.30
N LYS A 158 9.49 -18.70 -4.12
CA LYS A 158 9.86 -20.06 -4.40
C LYS A 158 10.80 -20.59 -3.31
N LYS A 159 10.39 -21.67 -2.64
CA LYS A 159 11.23 -22.41 -1.70
C LYS A 159 11.53 -23.80 -2.25
N LEU A 160 12.68 -24.33 -1.88
CA LEU A 160 13.01 -25.72 -2.20
C LEU A 160 11.95 -26.64 -1.58
N LYS A 161 11.50 -27.67 -2.32
CA LYS A 161 10.61 -28.69 -1.77
C LYS A 161 11.34 -29.47 -0.68
N ASP A 162 10.60 -29.97 0.29
CA ASP A 162 11.17 -30.60 1.48
C ASP A 162 12.00 -31.84 1.15
N GLU A 163 11.61 -32.58 0.10
CA GLU A 163 12.31 -33.77 -0.43
C GLU A 163 13.70 -33.49 -1.01
N TYR A 164 14.01 -32.22 -1.30
CA TYR A 164 15.32 -31.80 -1.82
C TYR A 164 16.17 -31.05 -0.81
N ILE A 165 15.69 -30.89 0.41
CA ILE A 165 16.46 -30.25 1.48
C ILE A 165 17.66 -31.14 1.81
N GLY A 166 18.85 -30.54 1.86
CA GLY A 166 20.11 -31.26 2.12
C GLY A 166 20.85 -31.76 0.89
N LYS A 167 20.26 -31.68 -0.31
CA LYS A 167 20.98 -31.98 -1.55
C LYS A 167 22.00 -30.90 -1.87
N SER A 168 23.12 -31.34 -2.45
CA SER A 168 24.20 -30.46 -2.92
C SER A 168 23.71 -29.57 -4.09
N SER A 169 24.39 -28.45 -4.31
CA SER A 169 24.09 -27.55 -5.44
C SER A 169 24.19 -28.28 -6.80
N GLY A 170 25.14 -29.24 -6.94
CA GLY A 170 25.32 -30.04 -8.17
C GLY A 170 24.10 -30.91 -8.44
N GLU A 171 23.60 -31.64 -7.44
CA GLU A 171 22.43 -32.51 -7.56
C GLU A 171 21.18 -31.68 -7.92
N LEU A 172 21.00 -30.51 -7.30
CA LEU A 172 19.87 -29.61 -7.60
C LEU A 172 19.92 -29.09 -9.04
N VAL A 173 21.12 -28.79 -9.55
CA VAL A 173 21.31 -28.38 -10.95
C VAL A 173 21.00 -29.53 -11.90
N SER A 174 21.40 -30.76 -11.60
CA SER A 174 21.11 -31.95 -12.41
C SER A 174 19.60 -32.19 -12.50
N LEU A 175 18.90 -32.18 -11.35
CA LEU A 175 17.44 -32.33 -11.32
C LEU A 175 16.72 -31.27 -12.16
N LYS A 176 17.17 -30.00 -12.10
CA LYS A 176 16.62 -28.95 -12.95
C LYS A 176 16.86 -29.20 -14.44
N LYS A 177 18.04 -29.70 -14.83
CA LYS A 177 18.34 -30.05 -16.22
C LYS A 177 17.48 -31.21 -16.74
N GLU A 178 17.08 -32.11 -15.85
CA GLU A 178 16.15 -33.23 -16.13
C GLU A 178 14.69 -32.74 -16.18
N GLY A 179 14.42 -31.44 -16.01
CA GLY A 179 13.06 -30.84 -16.04
C GLY A 179 12.26 -31.04 -14.76
N ILE A 180 12.89 -31.50 -13.68
CA ILE A 180 12.21 -31.72 -12.39
C ILE A 180 12.02 -30.39 -11.68
N GLU A 181 10.78 -30.06 -11.32
CA GLU A 181 10.48 -28.85 -10.52
C GLU A 181 10.83 -29.10 -9.06
N ILE A 182 11.98 -28.60 -8.64
CA ILE A 182 12.53 -28.74 -7.29
C ILE A 182 12.03 -27.73 -6.28
N THR A 183 11.22 -26.71 -6.72
CA THR A 183 10.72 -25.65 -5.85
C THR A 183 9.20 -25.71 -5.72
N LYS A 184 8.69 -25.19 -4.59
CA LYS A 184 7.26 -24.93 -4.35
C LYS A 184 7.03 -23.44 -4.11
N ASN A 185 5.87 -22.93 -4.53
CA ASN A 185 5.45 -21.59 -4.18
C ASN A 185 4.99 -21.56 -2.71
N VAL A 186 5.46 -20.59 -1.96
CA VAL A 186 5.07 -20.34 -0.57
C VAL A 186 4.61 -18.90 -0.47
N ILE A 187 3.43 -18.69 0.09
CA ILE A 187 2.89 -17.36 0.40
C ILE A 187 3.30 -17.04 1.82
N GLN A 188 3.98 -15.91 1.99
CA GLN A 188 4.39 -15.40 3.29
C GLN A 188 3.69 -14.09 3.57
N LYS A 189 2.69 -14.09 4.45
CA LYS A 189 2.04 -12.87 4.91
C LYS A 189 3.05 -11.96 5.60
N LYS A 190 2.98 -10.66 5.33
CA LYS A 190 3.95 -9.67 5.80
C LYS A 190 3.33 -8.67 6.75
N PHE A 191 2.44 -7.85 6.25
CA PHE A 191 1.75 -6.85 7.04
C PHE A 191 0.39 -6.55 6.44
N ILE A 192 -0.49 -5.98 7.25
CA ILE A 192 -1.73 -5.34 6.82
C ILE A 192 -1.70 -3.87 7.22
N PHE A 193 -2.09 -3.00 6.30
CA PHE A 193 -2.26 -1.57 6.51
C PHE A 193 -3.75 -1.25 6.55
N CYS A 194 -4.22 -0.74 7.69
CA CYS A 194 -5.65 -0.54 7.96
C CYS A 194 -6.10 0.91 7.80
N GLY A 195 -5.18 1.90 7.94
CA GLY A 195 -5.57 3.31 8.06
C GLY A 195 -6.47 3.54 9.25
N ASP A 196 -7.49 4.37 9.05
CA ASP A 196 -8.50 4.68 10.07
C ASP A 196 -9.62 3.64 10.05
N THR A 197 -9.87 3.05 11.19
CA THR A 197 -10.95 2.07 11.33
C THR A 197 -11.32 1.89 12.81
N THR A 198 -12.49 1.35 13.05
CA THR A 198 -12.92 0.97 14.39
C THR A 198 -12.35 -0.40 14.78
N ILE A 199 -12.50 -0.76 16.05
CA ILE A 199 -12.09 -2.06 16.61
C ILE A 199 -12.73 -3.26 15.86
N ASN A 200 -13.86 -3.05 15.19
CA ASN A 200 -14.56 -4.10 14.44
C ASN A 200 -13.75 -4.72 13.30
N ILE A 201 -12.63 -4.09 12.89
CA ILE A 201 -11.68 -4.70 11.95
C ILE A 201 -11.16 -6.05 12.47
N PHE A 202 -11.04 -6.18 13.78
CA PHE A 202 -10.54 -7.39 14.46
C PHE A 202 -11.57 -8.53 14.53
N ASP A 203 -12.84 -8.31 14.14
CA ASP A 203 -13.83 -9.38 13.98
C ASP A 203 -13.50 -10.30 12.78
N ASN A 204 -12.67 -9.82 11.87
CA ASN A 204 -12.19 -10.62 10.75
C ASN A 204 -10.95 -11.43 11.12
N ASN A 205 -11.14 -12.72 11.42
CA ASN A 205 -10.06 -13.63 11.82
C ASN A 205 -8.89 -13.71 10.83
N ASN A 206 -9.09 -13.39 9.53
CA ASN A 206 -8.01 -13.42 8.53
C ASN A 206 -6.94 -12.37 8.79
N ILE A 207 -7.28 -11.28 9.50
CA ILE A 207 -6.34 -10.21 9.85
C ILE A 207 -5.24 -10.73 10.78
N TYR A 208 -5.59 -11.60 11.73
CA TYR A 208 -4.63 -12.21 12.66
C TYR A 208 -3.60 -13.13 11.99
N SER A 209 -3.83 -13.51 10.74
CA SER A 209 -2.85 -14.29 9.97
C SER A 209 -1.67 -13.44 9.48
N TYR A 210 -1.76 -12.12 9.56
CA TYR A 210 -0.67 -11.19 9.29
C TYR A 210 0.15 -10.96 10.56
N PRO A 211 1.49 -11.12 10.50
CA PRO A 211 2.35 -10.96 11.67
C PRO A 211 2.45 -9.51 12.16
N ASN A 212 2.06 -8.54 11.35
CA ASN A 212 2.09 -7.13 11.69
C ASN A 212 0.85 -6.42 11.17
N ILE A 213 0.21 -5.66 12.06
CA ILE A 213 -0.94 -4.82 11.76
C ILE A 213 -0.49 -3.37 11.96
N ILE A 214 -0.69 -2.54 10.94
CA ILE A 214 -0.41 -1.11 10.95
C ILE A 214 -1.76 -0.42 10.91
N ILE A 215 -2.10 0.27 11.97
CA ILE A 215 -3.42 0.89 12.16
C ILE A 215 -3.21 2.26 12.82
N GLU A 216 -4.00 3.24 12.43
CA GLU A 216 -4.09 4.49 13.15
C GLU A 216 -4.92 4.27 14.43
N CYS A 217 -4.41 4.76 15.55
CA CYS A 217 -5.07 4.69 16.85
C CYS A 217 -5.16 6.11 17.41
N THR A 218 -6.27 6.80 17.11
CA THR A 218 -6.51 8.18 17.50
C THR A 218 -7.03 8.28 18.93
N TYR A 219 -7.83 7.29 19.35
CA TYR A 219 -8.47 7.27 20.65
C TYR A 219 -8.06 6.02 21.41
N PHE A 220 -7.61 6.17 22.67
CA PHE A 220 -7.17 5.08 23.53
C PHE A 220 -8.21 4.67 24.56
N ASP A 221 -9.14 5.57 24.89
CA ASP A 221 -10.21 5.32 25.87
C ASP A 221 -11.49 6.11 25.54
N ASP A 222 -12.54 5.87 26.32
CA ASP A 222 -13.85 6.51 26.13
C ASP A 222 -13.82 8.01 26.39
N ASP A 223 -12.90 8.51 27.22
CA ASP A 223 -12.77 9.94 27.53
C ASP A 223 -12.22 10.73 26.33
N ASP A 224 -11.37 10.10 25.50
CA ASP A 224 -10.86 10.72 24.26
C ASP A 224 -11.97 10.90 23.21
N ILE A 225 -12.97 10.02 23.19
CA ILE A 225 -14.11 10.08 22.25
C ILE A 225 -15.03 11.25 22.59
N VAL A 226 -15.21 11.57 23.87
CA VAL A 226 -16.08 12.66 24.35
C VAL A 226 -15.56 14.03 23.95
N GLN A 227 -14.23 14.19 23.79
CA GLN A 227 -13.61 15.47 23.42
C GLN A 227 -13.68 15.75 21.91
N ALA A 228 -14.00 14.77 21.09
CA ALA A 228 -14.02 14.87 19.62
C ALA A 228 -15.42 15.19 19.04
N ASN A 229 -16.47 15.21 19.88
CA ASN A 229 -17.86 15.57 19.53
C ASN A 229 -18.21 16.97 20.07
#